data_79c5f9bf0ccc1dd656d423c192378ce8
#
_entry.id   79c5f9bf0ccc1dd656d423c192378ce8
#
_cell.length_a   1.000
_cell.length_b   1.000
_cell.length_c   1.000
_cell.angle_alpha   90.00
_cell.angle_beta   90.00
_cell.angle_gamma   90.00
#
_symmetry.space_group_name_H-M   'P 1'
#
loop_
_entity.id
_entity.type
_entity.pdbx_description
1 polymer ?
#
loop_
_entity_poly.entity_id
_entity_poly.type
_entity_poly.pdbx_seq_one_letter_code
_entity_poly.pdbx_strand_id
1 'polypeptide(L)'
;AVIADAFANAGIATLRYDDRGFGESTGDIVSCTTEDLKNDALAGIGLLREKFDHVGVLGHSEGGSIALMLAAEGKADFVISLAGMVASGSETLLDQNRRALQMAGFPESETDNYCRFLADAYGAVVNAMPLPSPDNYCLPAGLKQNASMLSASLKTPYMKYFLGMNVSDILGSVKCPVMALNGTKDTQVDCDRNLSLLRQGLSGGYSESVPVIDSGSERGSGCGSHSRSASVPDNTSVNVIKAEAGLNHLFQHCRTGGVSEYKEIEETFSPDVLTEMIAWLHLRLSQK
;
A
#
# COMPACT_ATOMS: atom_id res chain seq x y z
N ALA A 1 -15.30 6.98 -0.71
CA ALA A 1 -16.15 8.07 -0.15
C ALA A 1 -15.66 8.46 1.24
N VAL A 2 -15.58 7.53 2.21
CA VAL A 2 -15.32 7.81 3.64
C VAL A 2 -14.06 8.66 3.88
N ILE A 3 -12.92 8.29 3.32
CA ILE A 3 -11.66 9.05 3.49
C ILE A 3 -11.79 10.47 2.94
N ALA A 4 -12.34 10.62 1.73
CA ALA A 4 -12.49 11.94 1.11
C ALA A 4 -13.47 12.85 1.87
N ASP A 5 -14.52 12.27 2.45
CA ASP A 5 -15.49 12.98 3.28
C ASP A 5 -14.83 13.44 4.59
N ALA A 6 -14.07 12.56 5.25
CA ALA A 6 -13.32 12.90 6.45
C ALA A 6 -12.29 14.02 6.19
N PHE A 7 -11.58 13.95 5.07
CA PHE A 7 -10.60 14.97 4.67
C PHE A 7 -11.28 16.30 4.34
N ALA A 8 -12.42 16.30 3.64
CA ALA A 8 -13.16 17.51 3.36
C ALA A 8 -13.63 18.21 4.64
N ASN A 9 -14.13 17.44 5.62
CA ASN A 9 -14.51 17.97 6.94
C ASN A 9 -13.32 18.54 7.73
N ALA A 10 -12.10 18.06 7.44
CA ALA A 10 -10.86 18.58 8.00
C ALA A 10 -10.23 19.71 7.16
N GLY A 11 -10.91 20.21 6.11
CA GLY A 11 -10.42 21.30 5.27
C GLY A 11 -9.36 20.86 4.24
N ILE A 12 -9.26 19.56 3.95
CA ILE A 12 -8.29 19.02 3.00
C ILE A 12 -9.01 18.68 1.69
N ALA A 13 -8.60 19.32 0.60
CA ALA A 13 -9.14 19.06 -0.72
C ALA A 13 -8.69 17.69 -1.25
N THR A 14 -9.59 16.98 -1.93
CA THR A 14 -9.28 15.68 -2.54
C THR A 14 -9.79 15.60 -3.96
N LEU A 15 -9.01 14.99 -4.85
CA LEU A 15 -9.42 14.56 -6.17
C LEU A 15 -9.54 13.03 -6.16
N ARG A 16 -10.65 12.53 -6.65
CA ARG A 16 -10.91 11.10 -6.91
C ARG A 16 -11.40 10.95 -8.34
N TYR A 17 -11.05 9.87 -8.96
CA TYR A 17 -11.48 9.52 -10.31
C TYR A 17 -11.78 8.02 -10.37
N ASP A 18 -12.55 7.62 -11.36
CA ASP A 18 -12.72 6.21 -11.70
C ASP A 18 -11.52 5.75 -12.53
N ASP A 19 -11.05 4.54 -12.30
CA ASP A 19 -9.97 3.96 -13.10
C ASP A 19 -10.39 3.89 -14.58
N ARG A 20 -9.39 3.93 -15.49
CA ARG A 20 -9.64 3.85 -16.92
C ARG A 20 -10.51 2.64 -17.28
N GLY A 21 -11.54 2.86 -18.08
CA GLY A 21 -12.51 1.84 -18.48
C GLY A 21 -13.54 1.47 -17.44
N PHE A 22 -13.59 2.16 -16.29
CA PHE A 22 -14.61 2.00 -15.26
C PHE A 22 -15.44 3.28 -15.08
N GLY A 23 -16.66 3.11 -14.56
CA GLY A 23 -17.56 4.22 -14.28
C GLY A 23 -17.76 5.12 -15.51
N GLU A 24 -17.45 6.40 -15.36
CA GLU A 24 -17.51 7.38 -16.45
C GLU A 24 -16.13 7.61 -17.12
N SER A 25 -15.06 7.00 -16.59
CA SER A 25 -13.74 7.11 -17.20
C SER A 25 -13.62 6.30 -18.49
N THR A 26 -13.07 6.93 -19.50
CA THR A 26 -12.77 6.28 -20.78
C THR A 26 -11.43 5.53 -20.71
N GLY A 27 -11.12 4.75 -21.75
CA GLY A 27 -9.85 4.03 -21.86
C GLY A 27 -10.03 2.52 -21.93
N ASP A 28 -8.93 1.82 -22.17
CA ASP A 28 -8.89 0.37 -22.26
C ASP A 28 -8.28 -0.23 -20.99
N ILE A 29 -9.11 -0.96 -20.22
CA ILE A 29 -8.67 -1.69 -19.04
C ILE A 29 -8.01 -3.02 -19.39
N VAL A 30 -8.28 -3.58 -20.57
CA VAL A 30 -7.81 -4.93 -20.94
C VAL A 30 -6.31 -4.95 -21.21
N SER A 31 -5.79 -3.89 -21.85
CA SER A 31 -4.35 -3.71 -22.11
C SER A 31 -3.63 -2.88 -21.04
N CYS A 32 -4.36 -2.36 -20.06
CA CYS A 32 -3.84 -1.53 -18.97
C CYS A 32 -2.80 -2.26 -18.12
N THR A 33 -1.83 -1.50 -17.65
CA THR A 33 -0.81 -1.95 -16.69
C THR A 33 -0.81 -1.05 -15.46
N THR A 34 -0.13 -1.43 -14.38
CA THR A 34 0.08 -0.55 -13.21
C THR A 34 0.79 0.75 -13.60
N GLU A 35 1.66 0.72 -14.61
CA GLU A 35 2.32 1.91 -15.15
C GLU A 35 1.30 2.90 -15.76
N ASP A 36 0.30 2.38 -16.46
CA ASP A 36 -0.78 3.20 -17.02
C ASP A 36 -1.62 3.84 -15.92
N LEU A 37 -1.95 3.07 -14.86
CA LEU A 37 -2.68 3.58 -13.69
C LEU A 37 -1.86 4.65 -12.95
N LYS A 38 -0.53 4.49 -12.85
CA LYS A 38 0.37 5.51 -12.31
C LYS A 38 0.31 6.81 -13.15
N ASN A 39 0.29 6.69 -14.47
CA ASN A 39 0.21 7.84 -15.36
C ASN A 39 -1.15 8.56 -15.25
N ASP A 40 -2.25 7.84 -14.99
CA ASP A 40 -3.55 8.45 -14.70
C ASP A 40 -3.52 9.24 -13.39
N ALA A 41 -2.93 8.67 -12.33
CA ALA A 41 -2.72 9.38 -11.07
C ALA A 41 -1.83 10.62 -11.25
N LEU A 42 -0.79 10.55 -12.08
CA LEU A 42 0.07 11.69 -12.42
C LEU A 42 -0.71 12.81 -13.12
N ALA A 43 -1.64 12.48 -14.01
CA ALA A 43 -2.52 13.48 -14.63
C ALA A 43 -3.40 14.17 -13.58
N GLY A 44 -3.93 13.42 -12.61
CA GLY A 44 -4.67 13.97 -11.46
C GLY A 44 -3.83 14.93 -10.62
N ILE A 45 -2.56 14.61 -10.36
CA ILE A 45 -1.61 15.51 -9.70
C ILE A 45 -1.48 16.81 -10.50
N GLY A 46 -1.33 16.73 -11.82
CA GLY A 46 -1.23 17.89 -12.70
C GLY A 46 -2.41 18.85 -12.54
N LEU A 47 -3.63 18.32 -12.52
CA LEU A 47 -4.85 19.12 -12.31
C LEU A 47 -4.89 19.80 -10.94
N LEU A 48 -4.44 19.12 -9.89
CA LEU A 48 -4.41 19.71 -8.55
C LEU A 48 -3.35 20.81 -8.43
N ARG A 49 -2.20 20.65 -9.08
CA ARG A 49 -1.11 21.66 -9.06
C ARG A 49 -1.49 22.97 -9.75
N GLU A 50 -2.56 23.00 -10.54
CA GLU A 50 -3.10 24.26 -11.07
C GLU A 50 -3.73 25.14 -9.96
N LYS A 51 -4.03 24.57 -8.80
CA LYS A 51 -4.78 25.22 -7.71
C LYS A 51 -4.09 25.17 -6.36
N PHE A 52 -3.15 24.25 -6.16
CA PHE A 52 -2.54 23.96 -4.86
C PHE A 52 -1.02 23.84 -5.00
N ASP A 53 -0.30 24.47 -4.06
CA ASP A 53 1.17 24.42 -4.01
C ASP A 53 1.67 23.06 -3.48
N HIS A 54 0.89 22.40 -2.61
CA HIS A 54 1.23 21.11 -2.00
C HIS A 54 0.22 20.04 -2.43
N VAL A 55 0.70 19.05 -3.16
CA VAL A 55 -0.10 17.95 -3.68
C VAL A 55 0.52 16.62 -3.29
N GLY A 56 -0.20 15.84 -2.48
CA GLY A 56 0.18 14.48 -2.11
C GLY A 56 -0.67 13.43 -2.80
N VAL A 57 -0.26 12.18 -2.62
CA VAL A 57 -0.98 11.01 -3.14
C VAL A 57 -1.33 10.07 -1.99
N LEU A 58 -2.59 9.66 -1.94
CA LEU A 58 -3.05 8.57 -1.08
C LEU A 58 -3.47 7.40 -1.95
N GLY A 59 -2.92 6.24 -1.68
CA GLY A 59 -3.30 5.01 -2.37
C GLY A 59 -3.46 3.82 -1.43
N HIS A 60 -4.32 2.89 -1.81
CA HIS A 60 -4.56 1.64 -1.08
C HIS A 60 -4.13 0.45 -1.94
N SER A 61 -3.49 -0.55 -1.33
CA SER A 61 -3.04 -1.76 -2.01
C SER A 61 -2.15 -1.42 -3.21
N GLU A 62 -2.48 -1.81 -4.44
CA GLU A 62 -1.76 -1.41 -5.65
C GLU A 62 -1.67 0.13 -5.79
N GLY A 63 -2.71 0.86 -5.41
CA GLY A 63 -2.69 2.33 -5.37
C GLY A 63 -1.64 2.88 -4.41
N GLY A 64 -1.38 2.19 -3.29
CA GLY A 64 -0.30 2.52 -2.35
C GLY A 64 1.09 2.33 -2.97
N SER A 65 1.27 1.30 -3.80
CA SER A 65 2.47 1.09 -4.59
C SER A 65 2.66 2.21 -5.62
N ILE A 66 1.59 2.57 -6.35
CA ILE A 66 1.57 3.69 -7.31
C ILE A 66 1.96 5.00 -6.63
N ALA A 67 1.44 5.27 -5.43
CA ALA A 67 1.80 6.46 -4.67
C ALA A 67 3.30 6.52 -4.35
N LEU A 68 3.90 5.41 -3.94
CA LEU A 68 5.34 5.29 -3.70
C LEU A 68 6.17 5.44 -4.99
N MET A 69 5.69 4.90 -6.12
CA MET A 69 6.33 5.09 -7.42
C MET A 69 6.35 6.57 -7.83
N LEU A 70 5.24 7.28 -7.68
CA LEU A 70 5.16 8.72 -7.95
C LEU A 70 6.06 9.54 -7.01
N ALA A 71 6.17 9.13 -5.75
CA ALA A 71 7.09 9.75 -4.80
C ALA A 71 8.56 9.54 -5.20
N ALA A 72 8.93 8.33 -5.63
CA ALA A 72 10.28 8.03 -6.11
C ALA A 72 10.67 8.83 -7.35
N GLU A 73 9.70 9.17 -8.20
CA GLU A 73 9.85 10.06 -9.35
C GLU A 73 9.82 11.56 -8.99
N GLY A 74 9.64 11.92 -7.72
CA GLY A 74 9.55 13.31 -7.25
C GLY A 74 8.28 14.03 -7.71
N LYS A 75 7.19 13.30 -7.95
CA LYS A 75 5.91 13.84 -8.45
C LYS A 75 4.94 14.24 -7.34
N ALA A 76 5.13 13.73 -6.13
CA ALA A 76 4.29 14.01 -4.96
C ALA A 76 5.09 14.72 -3.87
N ASP A 77 4.46 15.65 -3.16
CA ASP A 77 5.08 16.37 -2.05
C ASP A 77 4.99 15.59 -0.72
N PHE A 78 4.07 14.65 -0.64
CA PHE A 78 3.91 13.68 0.45
C PHE A 78 3.08 12.48 -0.01
N VAL A 79 3.19 11.36 0.68
CA VAL A 79 2.45 10.13 0.35
C VAL A 79 1.81 9.51 1.57
N ILE A 80 0.57 9.01 1.41
CA ILE A 80 -0.04 8.04 2.31
C ILE A 80 -0.21 6.73 1.56
N SER A 81 0.50 5.69 2.01
CA SER A 81 0.43 4.33 1.47
C SER A 81 -0.32 3.43 2.45
N LEU A 82 -1.53 3.03 2.09
CA LEU A 82 -2.39 2.14 2.87
C LEU A 82 -2.26 0.72 2.34
N ALA A 83 -1.59 -0.15 3.08
CA ALA A 83 -1.30 -1.53 2.67
C ALA A 83 -0.72 -1.63 1.25
N GLY A 84 0.08 -0.62 0.84
CA GLY A 84 0.72 -0.60 -0.48
C GLY A 84 1.79 -1.67 -0.57
N MET A 85 1.76 -2.47 -1.63
CA MET A 85 2.72 -3.55 -1.83
C MET A 85 4.11 -2.99 -2.12
N VAL A 86 5.10 -3.43 -1.35
CA VAL A 86 6.50 -3.03 -1.47
C VAL A 86 7.37 -4.17 -2.00
N ALA A 87 7.09 -5.40 -1.58
CA ALA A 87 7.68 -6.59 -2.18
C ALA A 87 7.27 -6.72 -3.66
N SER A 88 7.96 -7.57 -4.40
CA SER A 88 7.58 -7.83 -5.80
C SER A 88 6.15 -8.34 -5.91
N GLY A 89 5.50 -8.05 -7.03
CA GLY A 89 4.15 -8.56 -7.30
C GLY A 89 4.09 -10.08 -7.27
N SER A 90 5.13 -10.76 -7.75
CA SER A 90 5.25 -12.21 -7.68
C SER A 90 5.25 -12.73 -6.25
N GLU A 91 6.05 -12.14 -5.36
CA GLU A 91 6.12 -12.52 -3.94
C GLU A 91 4.81 -12.23 -3.22
N THR A 92 4.22 -11.05 -3.47
CA THR A 92 2.94 -10.67 -2.86
C THR A 92 1.83 -11.64 -3.23
N LEU A 93 1.68 -11.98 -4.52
CA LEU A 93 0.66 -12.94 -4.94
C LEU A 93 0.93 -14.36 -4.42
N LEU A 94 2.19 -14.75 -4.29
CA LEU A 94 2.54 -16.05 -3.72
C LEU A 94 2.12 -16.15 -2.26
N ASP A 95 2.41 -15.11 -1.47
CA ASP A 95 2.03 -15.03 -0.05
C ASP A 95 0.50 -14.99 0.11
N GLN A 96 -0.21 -14.22 -0.72
CA GLN A 96 -1.69 -14.19 -0.73
C GLN A 96 -2.29 -15.58 -0.98
N ASN A 97 -1.82 -16.27 -2.00
CA ASN A 97 -2.33 -17.60 -2.35
C ASN A 97 -2.04 -18.62 -1.24
N ARG A 98 -0.84 -18.60 -0.66
CA ARG A 98 -0.48 -19.48 0.47
C ARG A 98 -1.42 -19.27 1.65
N ARG A 99 -1.63 -18.02 2.05
CA ARG A 99 -2.53 -17.67 3.16
C ARG A 99 -3.99 -18.06 2.87
N ALA A 100 -4.46 -17.80 1.65
CA ALA A 100 -5.81 -18.17 1.24
C ALA A 100 -6.05 -19.69 1.34
N LEU A 101 -5.09 -20.50 0.89
CA LEU A 101 -5.18 -21.96 0.97
C LEU A 101 -5.13 -22.46 2.44
N GLN A 102 -4.25 -21.89 3.26
CA GLN A 102 -4.16 -22.22 4.67
C GLN A 102 -5.46 -21.89 5.41
N MET A 103 -6.04 -20.71 5.16
CA MET A 103 -7.32 -20.29 5.73
C MET A 103 -8.49 -21.16 5.24
N ALA A 104 -8.41 -21.67 4.00
CA ALA A 104 -9.38 -22.62 3.47
C ALA A 104 -9.19 -24.07 3.99
N GLY A 105 -8.18 -24.31 4.83
CA GLY A 105 -7.91 -25.61 5.46
C GLY A 105 -7.24 -26.63 4.56
N PHE A 106 -6.59 -26.21 3.49
CA PHE A 106 -5.80 -27.12 2.65
C PHE A 106 -4.60 -27.69 3.41
N PRO A 107 -4.26 -28.98 3.21
CA PRO A 107 -3.04 -29.57 3.75
C PRO A 107 -1.80 -28.81 3.30
N GLU A 108 -0.79 -28.73 4.18
CA GLU A 108 0.46 -28.03 3.88
C GLU A 108 1.14 -28.54 2.59
N SER A 109 1.14 -29.87 2.40
CA SER A 109 1.72 -30.48 1.19
C SER A 109 1.02 -30.06 -0.10
N GLU A 110 -0.30 -29.85 -0.08
CA GLU A 110 -1.07 -29.40 -1.24
C GLU A 110 -0.83 -27.90 -1.47
N THR A 111 -0.80 -27.12 -0.39
CA THR A 111 -0.45 -25.69 -0.39
C THR A 111 0.93 -25.47 -0.97
N ASP A 112 1.93 -26.23 -0.53
CA ASP A 112 3.31 -26.13 -1.04
C ASP A 112 3.42 -26.51 -2.52
N ASN A 113 2.74 -27.57 -2.95
CA ASN A 113 2.74 -27.95 -4.36
C ASN A 113 2.10 -26.88 -5.25
N TYR A 114 0.99 -26.26 -4.79
CA TYR A 114 0.36 -25.19 -5.53
C TYR A 114 1.22 -23.92 -5.56
N CYS A 115 1.81 -23.53 -4.42
CA CYS A 115 2.72 -22.39 -4.35
C CYS A 115 3.98 -22.60 -5.21
N ARG A 116 4.48 -23.84 -5.33
CA ARG A 116 5.58 -24.15 -6.25
C ARG A 116 5.17 -23.94 -7.71
N PHE A 117 3.98 -24.44 -8.10
CA PHE A 117 3.43 -24.15 -9.43
C PHE A 117 3.33 -22.64 -9.69
N LEU A 118 2.79 -21.86 -8.73
CA LEU A 118 2.66 -20.42 -8.85
C LEU A 118 4.03 -19.73 -9.01
N ALA A 119 5.01 -20.10 -8.18
CA ALA A 119 6.35 -19.53 -8.25
C ALA A 119 7.01 -19.78 -9.62
N ASP A 120 6.91 -20.99 -10.15
CA ASP A 120 7.43 -21.35 -11.46
C ASP A 120 6.68 -20.61 -12.59
N ALA A 121 5.34 -20.48 -12.46
CA ALA A 121 4.53 -19.78 -13.45
C ALA A 121 4.81 -18.27 -13.45
N TYR A 122 4.92 -17.65 -12.29
CA TYR A 122 5.27 -16.22 -12.16
C TYR A 122 6.68 -15.95 -12.68
N GLY A 123 7.65 -16.78 -12.30
CA GLY A 123 9.00 -16.72 -12.82
C GLY A 123 9.06 -16.86 -14.35
N ALA A 124 8.25 -17.74 -14.92
CA ALA A 124 8.16 -17.91 -16.37
C ALA A 124 7.60 -16.64 -17.06
N VAL A 125 6.58 -15.98 -16.48
CA VAL A 125 6.04 -14.71 -17.01
C VAL A 125 7.10 -13.61 -16.99
N VAL A 126 7.76 -13.43 -15.85
CA VAL A 126 8.78 -12.38 -15.67
C VAL A 126 9.95 -12.58 -16.63
N ASN A 127 10.37 -13.82 -16.85
CA ASN A 127 11.51 -14.16 -17.71
C ASN A 127 11.11 -14.45 -19.16
N ALA A 128 9.85 -14.21 -19.54
CA ALA A 128 9.32 -14.49 -20.88
C ALA A 128 9.53 -15.95 -21.33
N MET A 129 9.42 -16.90 -20.40
CA MET A 129 9.55 -18.33 -20.64
C MET A 129 8.17 -18.98 -20.84
N PRO A 130 8.10 -20.17 -21.44
CA PRO A 130 6.84 -20.93 -21.50
C PRO A 130 6.31 -21.24 -20.11
N LEU A 131 4.99 -21.09 -19.93
CA LEU A 131 4.34 -21.42 -18.65
C LEU A 131 4.44 -22.93 -18.37
N PRO A 132 4.67 -23.32 -17.11
CA PRO A 132 4.66 -24.72 -16.72
C PRO A 132 3.26 -25.33 -16.86
N SER A 133 3.18 -26.60 -17.23
CA SER A 133 1.91 -27.33 -17.21
C SER A 133 1.53 -27.68 -15.77
N PRO A 134 0.28 -27.41 -15.30
CA PRO A 134 -0.20 -27.87 -14.01
C PRO A 134 -0.12 -29.40 -13.82
N ASP A 135 -0.04 -30.17 -14.92
CA ASP A 135 0.08 -31.62 -14.89
C ASP A 135 1.41 -32.10 -14.30
N ASN A 136 2.42 -31.25 -14.30
CA ASN A 136 3.74 -31.56 -13.75
C ASN A 136 3.81 -31.45 -12.22
N TYR A 137 2.70 -31.01 -11.58
CA TYR A 137 2.62 -30.80 -10.14
C TYR A 137 1.58 -31.73 -9.51
N CYS A 138 1.87 -32.19 -8.32
CA CYS A 138 0.94 -33.05 -7.56
C CYS A 138 -0.18 -32.18 -6.95
N LEU A 139 -1.16 -31.77 -7.78
CA LEU A 139 -2.27 -30.91 -7.39
C LEU A 139 -3.58 -31.69 -7.35
N PRO A 140 -4.41 -31.51 -6.33
CA PRO A 140 -5.79 -32.02 -6.34
C PRO A 140 -6.58 -31.38 -7.48
N ALA A 141 -7.64 -32.04 -7.92
CA ALA A 141 -8.40 -31.66 -9.13
C ALA A 141 -8.85 -30.18 -9.11
N GLY A 142 -9.34 -29.67 -7.96
CA GLY A 142 -9.76 -28.27 -7.83
C GLY A 142 -8.60 -27.27 -8.00
N LEU A 143 -7.46 -27.52 -7.39
CA LEU A 143 -6.29 -26.65 -7.52
C LEU A 143 -5.68 -26.73 -8.93
N LYS A 144 -5.73 -27.90 -9.56
CA LYS A 144 -5.30 -28.09 -10.93
C LYS A 144 -6.17 -27.29 -11.92
N GLN A 145 -7.48 -27.29 -11.70
CA GLN A 145 -8.39 -26.45 -12.48
C GLN A 145 -8.09 -24.95 -12.29
N ASN A 146 -7.90 -24.50 -11.05
CA ASN A 146 -7.53 -23.10 -10.75
C ASN A 146 -6.20 -22.73 -11.44
N ALA A 147 -5.17 -23.58 -11.37
CA ALA A 147 -3.90 -23.39 -12.04
C ALA A 147 -4.05 -23.23 -13.57
N SER A 148 -4.93 -24.04 -14.18
CA SER A 148 -5.21 -23.98 -15.61
C SER A 148 -5.92 -22.67 -16.01
N MET A 149 -6.87 -22.22 -15.20
CA MET A 149 -7.58 -20.95 -15.41
C MET A 149 -6.64 -19.75 -15.24
N LEU A 150 -5.80 -19.77 -14.20
CA LEU A 150 -4.81 -18.72 -13.94
C LEU A 150 -3.85 -18.55 -15.12
N SER A 151 -3.44 -19.63 -15.76
CA SER A 151 -2.51 -19.61 -16.89
C SER A 151 -2.97 -18.72 -18.06
N ALA A 152 -4.27 -18.47 -18.19
CA ALA A 152 -4.80 -17.54 -19.20
C ALA A 152 -4.61 -16.09 -18.77
N SER A 153 -4.89 -15.76 -17.51
CA SER A 153 -4.75 -14.39 -16.97
C SER A 153 -3.28 -13.95 -16.89
N LEU A 154 -2.36 -14.88 -16.62
CA LEU A 154 -0.92 -14.59 -16.56
C LEU A 154 -0.32 -14.06 -17.87
N LYS A 155 -1.02 -14.22 -19.00
CA LYS A 155 -0.56 -13.75 -20.33
C LYS A 155 -0.91 -12.29 -20.59
N THR A 156 -1.68 -11.64 -19.72
CA THR A 156 -2.09 -10.25 -19.91
C THR A 156 -0.93 -9.26 -19.69
N PRO A 157 -0.93 -8.10 -20.37
CA PRO A 157 0.05 -7.05 -20.14
C PRO A 157 0.11 -6.62 -18.66
N TYR A 158 -1.06 -6.52 -18.01
CA TYR A 158 -1.17 -6.21 -16.59
C TYR A 158 -0.36 -7.18 -15.74
N MET A 159 -0.64 -8.48 -15.84
CA MET A 159 0.04 -9.49 -15.01
C MET A 159 1.54 -9.55 -15.28
N LYS A 160 1.96 -9.36 -16.52
CA LYS A 160 3.39 -9.32 -16.87
C LYS A 160 4.09 -8.15 -16.19
N TYR A 161 3.47 -6.96 -16.17
CA TYR A 161 4.02 -5.79 -15.49
C TYR A 161 3.99 -5.99 -13.97
N PHE A 162 2.82 -6.35 -13.43
CA PHE A 162 2.58 -6.51 -12.00
C PHE A 162 3.53 -7.50 -11.34
N LEU A 163 3.72 -8.68 -11.94
CA LEU A 163 4.61 -9.71 -11.40
C LEU A 163 6.09 -9.29 -11.34
N GLY A 164 6.52 -8.47 -12.30
CA GLY A 164 7.88 -7.95 -12.36
C GLY A 164 8.09 -6.66 -11.56
N MET A 165 7.02 -5.99 -11.13
CA MET A 165 7.09 -4.76 -10.35
C MET A 165 7.67 -5.05 -8.96
N ASN A 166 8.68 -4.26 -8.56
CA ASN A 166 9.29 -4.33 -7.23
C ASN A 166 9.52 -2.93 -6.68
N VAL A 167 8.62 -2.48 -5.80
CA VAL A 167 8.67 -1.13 -5.23
C VAL A 167 9.85 -0.96 -4.26
N SER A 168 10.34 -2.04 -3.64
CA SER A 168 11.48 -1.96 -2.72
C SER A 168 12.74 -1.40 -3.39
N ASP A 169 12.92 -1.65 -4.70
CA ASP A 169 14.11 -1.22 -5.45
C ASP A 169 14.17 0.31 -5.64
N ILE A 170 13.04 1.00 -5.57
CA ILE A 170 12.93 2.44 -5.82
C ILE A 170 12.78 3.29 -4.56
N LEU A 171 12.58 2.68 -3.39
CA LEU A 171 12.34 3.40 -2.12
C LEU A 171 13.46 4.39 -1.78
N GLY A 172 14.71 4.07 -2.09
CA GLY A 172 15.85 4.97 -1.88
C GLY A 172 15.78 6.29 -2.64
N SER A 173 14.95 6.35 -3.70
CA SER A 173 14.70 7.56 -4.48
C SER A 173 13.58 8.43 -3.90
N VAL A 174 12.78 7.94 -2.96
CA VAL A 174 11.71 8.70 -2.30
C VAL A 174 12.35 9.76 -1.39
N LYS A 175 11.99 11.03 -1.61
CA LYS A 175 12.52 12.18 -0.85
C LYS A 175 11.46 12.95 -0.07
N CYS A 176 10.20 12.74 -0.39
CA CYS A 176 9.09 13.36 0.32
C CYS A 176 8.69 12.53 1.56
N PRO A 177 7.99 13.13 2.53
CA PRO A 177 7.46 12.40 3.68
C PRO A 177 6.48 11.32 3.27
N VAL A 178 6.56 10.17 3.92
CA VAL A 178 5.70 9.01 3.70
C VAL A 178 5.00 8.62 5.00
N MET A 179 3.69 8.45 4.94
CA MET A 179 2.92 7.71 5.94
C MET A 179 2.54 6.36 5.33
N ALA A 180 3.07 5.28 5.88
CA ALA A 180 2.78 3.91 5.44
C ALA A 180 2.14 3.11 6.57
N LEU A 181 0.91 2.66 6.34
CA LEU A 181 0.11 1.93 7.30
C LEU A 181 -0.25 0.55 6.74
N ASN A 182 -0.28 -0.47 7.61
CA ASN A 182 -0.70 -1.82 7.24
C ASN A 182 -1.42 -2.49 8.41
N GLY A 183 -2.53 -3.15 8.15
CA GLY A 183 -3.26 -3.88 9.18
C GLY A 183 -2.52 -5.14 9.63
N THR A 184 -2.46 -5.42 10.95
CA THR A 184 -1.78 -6.63 11.45
C THR A 184 -2.51 -7.93 11.10
N LYS A 185 -3.76 -7.84 10.67
CA LYS A 185 -4.57 -8.97 10.19
C LYS A 185 -4.79 -8.93 8.67
N ASP A 186 -3.96 -8.17 7.96
CA ASP A 186 -3.98 -8.16 6.51
C ASP A 186 -3.52 -9.50 5.95
N THR A 187 -4.41 -10.17 5.22
CA THR A 187 -4.13 -11.46 4.58
C THR A 187 -3.72 -11.33 3.12
N GLN A 188 -3.75 -10.11 2.57
CA GLN A 188 -3.41 -9.83 1.18
C GLN A 188 -2.01 -9.24 1.04
N VAL A 189 -1.62 -8.33 1.94
CA VAL A 189 -0.26 -7.77 2.00
C VAL A 189 0.32 -8.06 3.38
N ASP A 190 1.39 -8.84 3.43
CA ASP A 190 2.04 -9.21 4.69
C ASP A 190 2.54 -7.97 5.44
N CYS A 191 1.93 -7.69 6.58
CA CYS A 191 2.19 -6.49 7.37
C CYS A 191 3.67 -6.39 7.78
N ASP A 192 4.21 -7.46 8.37
CA ASP A 192 5.56 -7.45 8.94
C ASP A 192 6.62 -7.30 7.85
N ARG A 193 6.50 -8.09 6.79
CA ARG A 193 7.41 -8.04 5.65
C ARG A 193 7.35 -6.68 4.95
N ASN A 194 6.13 -6.21 4.68
CA ASN A 194 5.89 -4.97 3.95
C ASN A 194 6.47 -3.76 4.70
N LEU A 195 6.15 -3.62 5.99
CA LEU A 195 6.67 -2.52 6.80
C LEU A 195 8.18 -2.63 7.05
N SER A 196 8.73 -3.85 7.11
CA SER A 196 10.18 -4.06 7.20
C SER A 196 10.91 -3.55 5.97
N LEU A 197 10.40 -3.84 4.76
CA LEU A 197 10.96 -3.34 3.51
C LEU A 197 10.90 -1.80 3.43
N LEU A 198 9.80 -1.19 3.86
CA LEU A 198 9.66 0.26 3.93
C LEU A 198 10.68 0.89 4.87
N ARG A 199 10.87 0.33 6.08
CA ARG A 199 11.86 0.82 7.06
C ARG A 199 13.29 0.71 6.55
N GLN A 200 13.58 -0.31 5.74
CA GLN A 200 14.92 -0.53 5.16
C GLN A 200 15.17 0.36 3.94
N GLY A 201 14.14 0.59 3.11
CA GLY A 201 14.31 1.25 1.83
C GLY A 201 14.16 2.76 1.86
N LEU A 202 13.29 3.29 2.72
CA LEU A 202 13.06 4.73 2.79
C LEU A 202 14.25 5.45 3.44
N SER A 203 14.74 6.50 2.79
CA SER A 203 15.75 7.39 3.36
C SER A 203 15.13 8.31 4.42
N GLY A 204 15.90 8.61 5.47
CA GLY A 204 15.41 9.38 6.62
C GLY A 204 14.97 8.49 7.78
N GLY A 205 14.69 9.10 8.92
CA GLY A 205 14.16 8.38 10.06
C GLY A 205 12.70 7.99 9.88
N TYR A 206 12.22 7.09 10.71
CA TYR A 206 10.79 6.78 10.80
C TYR A 206 10.29 6.77 12.25
N SER A 207 8.99 6.97 12.44
CA SER A 207 8.28 6.82 13.71
C SER A 207 7.13 5.83 13.54
N GLU A 208 6.73 5.18 14.61
CA GLU A 208 5.51 4.34 14.67
C GLU A 208 4.30 5.13 15.15
N SER A 209 4.43 6.43 15.33
CA SER A 209 3.32 7.33 15.72
C SER A 209 3.46 8.67 15.02
N VAL A 210 2.33 9.33 14.79
CA VAL A 210 2.32 10.71 14.31
C VAL A 210 2.92 11.59 15.41
N PRO A 211 3.89 12.45 15.07
CA PRO A 211 4.44 13.39 16.02
C PRO A 211 3.34 14.33 16.57
N VAL A 212 3.22 14.41 17.88
CA VAL A 212 2.31 15.37 18.52
C VAL A 212 3.01 16.74 18.55
N ILE A 213 2.43 17.73 17.87
CA ILE A 213 2.85 19.12 18.11
C ILE A 213 2.20 19.51 19.44
N ASP A 214 3.00 19.59 20.49
CA ASP A 214 2.58 20.23 21.71
C ASP A 214 2.36 21.72 21.39
N SER A 215 1.09 22.09 21.20
CA SER A 215 0.68 23.49 21.10
C SER A 215 0.84 24.07 22.49
N GLY A 216 2.07 24.43 22.84
CA GLY A 216 2.46 24.94 24.13
C GLY A 216 1.53 26.02 24.63
N SER A 217 0.64 25.68 25.56
CA SER A 217 0.03 26.62 26.47
C SER A 217 0.94 26.83 27.65
N GLU A 218 1.52 27.93 27.62
CA GLU A 218 2.37 28.66 28.51
C GLU A 218 2.23 28.55 30.02
N ARG A 219 3.43 28.82 30.60
CA ARG A 219 3.72 29.54 31.85
C ARG A 219 3.92 28.69 33.11
N GLY A 220 5.15 28.48 33.37
CA GLY A 220 5.65 28.18 34.69
C GLY A 220 7.14 28.53 34.76
N SER A 221 7.43 29.72 35.30
CA SER A 221 8.76 30.19 35.63
C SER A 221 9.42 29.27 36.67
N GLY A 222 10.57 28.66 36.32
CA GLY A 222 11.37 27.86 37.22
C GLY A 222 12.83 27.84 36.77
N CYS A 223 13.68 28.45 37.53
CA CYS A 223 15.15 28.63 37.40
C CYS A 223 15.91 27.30 37.38
N GLY A 224 16.87 27.16 36.46
CA GLY A 224 18.15 26.51 36.70
C GLY A 224 18.28 25.05 36.35
N SER A 225 18.95 24.75 35.24
CA SER A 225 20.21 24.01 35.18
C SER A 225 20.56 23.65 33.73
N HIS A 226 21.84 23.78 33.42
CA HIS A 226 22.43 23.50 32.12
C HIS A 226 22.24 22.05 31.72
N SER A 227 21.43 21.80 30.68
CA SER A 227 21.46 20.56 29.92
C SER A 227 21.65 20.90 28.44
N ARG A 228 22.61 20.23 27.83
CA ARG A 228 22.99 20.36 26.42
C ARG A 228 21.78 20.33 25.54
N SER A 229 21.58 21.34 24.72
CA SER A 229 20.63 21.38 23.64
C SER A 229 20.97 20.26 22.65
N ALA A 230 20.37 19.09 22.82
CA ALA A 230 20.15 18.22 21.69
C ALA A 230 19.19 18.97 20.78
N SER A 231 19.65 19.31 19.57
CA SER A 231 18.74 19.83 18.52
C SER A 231 17.57 18.85 18.42
N VAL A 232 16.37 19.31 18.76
CA VAL A 232 15.14 18.56 18.47
C VAL A 232 15.21 18.27 16.98
N PRO A 233 15.23 17.01 16.52
CA PRO A 233 15.21 16.74 15.09
C PRO A 233 13.97 17.42 14.53
N ASP A 234 14.10 18.04 13.37
CA ASP A 234 12.98 18.62 12.65
C ASP A 234 11.96 17.48 12.41
N ASN A 235 10.97 17.41 13.28
CA ASN A 235 10.01 16.31 13.39
C ASN A 235 9.08 16.24 12.15
N THR A 236 9.27 17.15 11.20
CA THR A 236 8.44 17.32 10.02
C THR A 236 8.89 16.45 8.84
N SER A 237 10.13 15.97 8.85
CA SER A 237 10.73 15.13 7.81
C SER A 237 10.67 13.62 8.11
N VAL A 238 10.14 13.22 9.26
CA VAL A 238 10.12 11.81 9.68
C VAL A 238 8.97 11.07 8.99
N ASN A 239 9.29 9.93 8.37
CA ASN A 239 8.28 9.00 7.86
C ASN A 239 7.49 8.37 9.02
N VAL A 240 6.22 8.07 8.81
CA VAL A 240 5.41 7.26 9.71
C VAL A 240 5.25 5.88 9.09
N ILE A 241 5.75 4.83 9.75
CA ILE A 241 5.66 3.44 9.28
C ILE A 241 5.10 2.60 10.42
N LYS A 242 3.80 2.26 10.33
CA LYS A 242 3.07 1.71 11.46
C LYS A 242 2.20 0.52 11.09
N ALA A 243 2.20 -0.49 11.99
CA ALA A 243 1.26 -1.61 11.95
C ALA A 243 -0.01 -1.23 12.73
N GLU A 244 -1.17 -1.33 12.08
CA GLU A 244 -2.47 -1.04 12.68
C GLU A 244 -3.05 -2.31 13.30
N ALA A 245 -3.09 -2.34 14.62
CA ALA A 245 -3.46 -3.52 15.37
C ALA A 245 -4.91 -3.95 15.12
N GLY A 246 -5.12 -5.23 14.79
CA GLY A 246 -6.45 -5.82 14.63
C GLY A 246 -7.17 -5.47 13.33
N LEU A 247 -6.56 -4.67 12.44
CA LEU A 247 -7.17 -4.26 11.17
C LEU A 247 -6.82 -5.23 10.03
N ASN A 248 -7.78 -5.42 9.12
CA ASN A 248 -7.63 -6.18 7.89
C ASN A 248 -7.05 -5.31 6.74
N HIS A 249 -7.00 -5.86 5.53
CA HIS A 249 -6.54 -5.16 4.33
C HIS A 249 -7.35 -3.89 4.01
N LEU A 250 -8.63 -3.84 4.35
CA LEU A 250 -9.50 -2.68 4.16
C LEU A 250 -9.48 -1.70 5.33
N PHE A 251 -8.59 -1.90 6.29
CA PHE A 251 -8.52 -1.10 7.52
C PHE A 251 -9.81 -1.14 8.35
N GLN A 252 -10.46 -2.30 8.41
CA GLN A 252 -11.60 -2.60 9.24
C GLN A 252 -11.16 -3.44 10.44
N HIS A 253 -11.72 -3.18 11.63
CA HIS A 253 -11.56 -4.09 12.76
C HIS A 253 -12.18 -5.45 12.43
N CYS A 254 -11.41 -6.51 12.60
CA CYS A 254 -11.80 -7.84 12.15
C CYS A 254 -11.36 -8.94 13.12
N ARG A 255 -11.93 -10.12 12.94
CA ARG A 255 -11.57 -11.30 13.73
C ARG A 255 -10.44 -12.08 13.08
N THR A 256 -10.55 -12.38 11.79
CA THR A 256 -9.63 -13.24 11.04
C THR A 256 -8.81 -12.49 10.00
N GLY A 257 -9.33 -11.40 9.47
CA GLY A 257 -8.76 -10.65 8.35
C GLY A 257 -9.02 -11.26 6.97
N GLY A 258 -9.70 -12.41 6.93
CA GLY A 258 -10.02 -13.09 5.68
C GLY A 258 -11.05 -12.32 4.83
N VAL A 259 -10.91 -12.40 3.51
CA VAL A 259 -11.79 -11.71 2.55
C VAL A 259 -13.28 -12.08 2.72
N SER A 260 -13.57 -13.31 3.17
CA SER A 260 -14.94 -13.76 3.43
C SER A 260 -15.63 -12.96 4.54
N GLU A 261 -14.85 -12.40 5.49
CA GLU A 261 -15.35 -11.65 6.63
C GLU A 261 -15.79 -10.21 6.25
N TYR A 262 -15.30 -9.66 5.13
CA TYR A 262 -15.54 -8.25 4.74
C TYR A 262 -17.02 -7.88 4.65
N LYS A 263 -17.88 -8.81 4.23
CA LYS A 263 -19.32 -8.59 4.06
C LYS A 263 -20.09 -8.55 5.40
N GLU A 264 -19.47 -9.05 6.46
CA GLU A 264 -20.06 -9.14 7.81
C GLU A 264 -19.68 -7.94 8.68
N ILE A 265 -18.70 -7.13 8.24
CA ILE A 265 -18.17 -6.01 8.99
C ILE A 265 -18.92 -4.74 8.58
N GLU A 266 -19.61 -4.10 9.53
CA GLU A 266 -20.33 -2.84 9.29
C GLU A 266 -19.38 -1.63 9.11
N GLU A 267 -18.22 -1.67 9.79
CA GLU A 267 -17.20 -0.63 9.70
C GLU A 267 -16.64 -0.58 8.27
N THR A 268 -16.74 0.57 7.62
CA THR A 268 -16.16 0.74 6.28
C THR A 268 -14.66 1.01 6.32
N PHE A 269 -14.20 1.76 7.33
CA PHE A 269 -12.80 2.13 7.52
C PHE A 269 -12.61 2.61 8.96
N SER A 270 -11.48 2.27 9.60
CA SER A 270 -11.20 2.62 11.00
C SER A 270 -11.21 4.14 11.24
N PRO A 271 -12.03 4.65 12.16
CA PRO A 271 -12.03 6.06 12.54
C PRO A 271 -10.71 6.53 13.14
N ASP A 272 -10.00 5.64 13.83
CA ASP A 272 -8.70 5.98 14.44
C ASP A 272 -7.64 6.22 13.36
N VAL A 273 -7.62 5.41 12.32
CA VAL A 273 -6.73 5.60 11.16
C VAL A 273 -7.08 6.89 10.41
N LEU A 274 -8.37 7.22 10.25
CA LEU A 274 -8.79 8.50 9.67
C LEU A 274 -8.25 9.69 10.47
N THR A 275 -8.40 9.64 11.78
CA THR A 275 -7.92 10.68 12.70
C THR A 275 -6.40 10.85 12.60
N GLU A 276 -5.67 9.74 12.56
CA GLU A 276 -4.21 9.74 12.45
C GLU A 276 -3.73 10.32 11.12
N MET A 277 -4.36 9.93 10.00
CA MET A 277 -4.06 10.49 8.69
C MET A 277 -4.31 12.00 8.63
N ILE A 278 -5.43 12.47 9.18
CA ILE A 278 -5.76 13.90 9.23
C ILE A 278 -4.74 14.68 10.07
N ALA A 279 -4.39 14.17 11.24
CA ALA A 279 -3.37 14.78 12.10
C ALA A 279 -2.03 14.89 11.36
N TRP A 280 -1.60 13.82 10.70
CA TRP A 280 -0.35 13.81 9.92
C TRP A 280 -0.40 14.79 8.75
N LEU A 281 -1.51 14.87 8.01
CA LEU A 281 -1.69 15.80 6.90
C LEU A 281 -1.63 17.27 7.37
N HIS A 282 -2.26 17.61 8.48
CA HIS A 282 -2.18 18.97 9.03
C HIS A 282 -0.75 19.36 9.35
N LEU A 283 0.09 18.44 9.84
CA LEU A 283 1.52 18.70 10.04
C LEU A 283 2.26 19.02 8.73
N ARG A 284 1.85 18.43 7.60
CA ARG A 284 2.48 18.64 6.29
C ARG A 284 1.99 19.89 5.59
N LEU A 285 0.69 20.19 5.73
CA LEU A 285 0.05 21.32 5.05
C LEU A 285 0.16 22.65 5.79
N SER A 286 0.50 22.62 7.09
CA SER A 286 0.67 23.83 7.91
C SER A 286 2.04 24.49 7.79
N GLN A 287 2.96 23.89 7.03
CA GLN A 287 4.29 24.46 6.82
C GLN A 287 4.24 25.50 5.68
N LYS A 288 4.28 26.76 6.05
CA LYS A 288 4.44 27.89 5.12
C LYS A 288 5.91 28.23 4.93
#